data_72cb38c7ef448404449d165b76239bb6
#
_entry.id   72cb38c7ef448404449d165b76239bb6
#
_cell.length_a   1.000
_cell.length_b   1.000
_cell.length_c   1.000
_cell.angle_alpha   90.00
_cell.angle_beta   90.00
_cell.angle_gamma   90.00
#
_symmetry.space_group_name_H-M   'P 1'
#
loop_
_entity.id
_entity.type
_entity.pdbx_description
1 polymer ?
#
loop_
_entity_poly.entity_id
_entity_poly.type
_entity_poly.pdbx_seq_one_letter_code
_entity_poly.pdbx_strand_id
1 'polypeptide(L)'
;MTTVTAQQVEMDALKSKITELQTALFYTESASPIKLPTHVITDVEVDMEGNIWFAIPRPTMHIDAYEKEVIAKLDFFKKGKDFFVKVKGVATLLTDAATIDGFETLSAEMKSKMNDDKSIGIMVKIEDKQFVDNTPKPTQSWLQASRSQLSSWFF
;
A
#
# COMPACT_ATOMS: atom_id res chain seq x y z
N MET A 1 -14.32 -27.85 6.72
CA MET A 1 -14.37 -27.18 5.43
C MET A 1 -14.51 -25.68 5.64
N THR A 2 -13.45 -24.95 5.37
CA THR A 2 -13.46 -23.49 5.55
C THR A 2 -14.17 -22.84 4.37
N THR A 3 -15.28 -22.19 4.66
CA THR A 3 -15.97 -21.41 3.64
C THR A 3 -15.17 -20.11 3.40
N VAL A 4 -14.69 -19.94 2.19
CA VAL A 4 -13.99 -18.71 1.81
C VAL A 4 -15.02 -17.61 1.70
N THR A 5 -14.87 -16.55 2.50
CA THR A 5 -15.78 -15.40 2.47
C THR A 5 -15.48 -14.52 1.25
N ALA A 6 -16.47 -13.74 0.81
CA ALA A 6 -16.26 -12.76 -0.27
C ALA A 6 -15.14 -11.78 0.03
N GLN A 7 -14.99 -11.35 1.30
CA GLN A 7 -13.90 -10.48 1.74
C GLN A 7 -12.53 -11.15 1.57
N GLN A 8 -12.45 -12.43 1.83
CA GLN A 8 -11.20 -13.17 1.72
C GLN A 8 -10.78 -13.32 0.26
N VAL A 9 -11.72 -13.56 -0.64
CA VAL A 9 -11.46 -13.59 -2.09
C VAL A 9 -10.98 -12.23 -2.59
N GLU A 10 -11.62 -11.15 -2.14
CA GLU A 10 -11.19 -9.79 -2.49
C GLU A 10 -9.78 -9.48 -1.98
N MET A 11 -9.47 -9.92 -0.78
CA MET A 11 -8.16 -9.69 -0.16
C MET A 11 -7.07 -10.46 -0.90
N ASP A 12 -7.34 -11.71 -1.30
CA ASP A 12 -6.40 -12.52 -2.08
C ASP A 12 -6.16 -11.90 -3.46
N ALA A 13 -7.21 -11.40 -4.09
CA ALA A 13 -7.12 -10.70 -5.37
C ALA A 13 -6.28 -9.42 -5.23
N LEU A 14 -6.49 -8.66 -4.18
CA LEU A 14 -5.74 -7.45 -3.88
C LEU A 14 -4.25 -7.76 -3.68
N LYS A 15 -3.94 -8.77 -2.86
CA LYS A 15 -2.57 -9.22 -2.62
C LYS A 15 -1.88 -9.63 -3.91
N SER A 16 -2.58 -10.38 -4.77
CA SER A 16 -2.06 -10.80 -6.07
C SER A 16 -1.74 -9.61 -6.97
N LYS A 17 -2.63 -8.62 -7.04
CA LYS A 17 -2.43 -7.41 -7.84
C LYS A 17 -1.29 -6.57 -7.32
N ILE A 18 -1.17 -6.39 -6.01
CA ILE A 18 -0.06 -5.65 -5.41
C ILE A 18 1.26 -6.35 -5.69
N THR A 19 1.31 -7.66 -5.56
CA THR A 19 2.51 -8.46 -5.84
C THR A 19 2.92 -8.34 -7.30
N GLU A 20 1.96 -8.31 -8.21
CA GLU A 20 2.23 -8.16 -9.65
C GLU A 20 2.78 -6.77 -9.99
N LEU A 21 2.24 -5.72 -9.39
CA LEU A 21 2.67 -4.35 -9.65
C LEU A 21 4.01 -4.02 -8.98
N GLN A 22 4.20 -4.40 -7.73
CA GLN A 22 5.43 -4.27 -6.93
C GLN A 22 5.89 -2.85 -6.61
N THR A 23 5.52 -1.86 -7.40
CA THR A 23 5.94 -0.48 -7.22
C THR A 23 4.77 0.35 -6.74
N ALA A 24 4.99 1.19 -5.74
CA ALA A 24 3.97 2.06 -5.20
C ALA A 24 4.51 3.46 -4.93
N LEU A 25 3.66 4.44 -5.09
CA LEU A 25 3.90 5.79 -4.62
C LEU A 25 3.24 5.91 -3.25
N PHE A 26 4.04 6.14 -2.23
CA PHE A 26 3.59 6.31 -0.85
C PHE A 26 3.57 7.79 -0.49
N TYR A 27 2.44 8.27 0.02
CA TYR A 27 2.31 9.65 0.48
C TYR A 27 1.29 9.75 1.61
N THR A 28 1.44 10.77 2.45
CA THR A 28 0.52 11.04 3.54
C THR A 28 -0.52 12.06 3.10
N GLU A 29 -1.71 11.96 3.68
CA GLU A 29 -2.79 12.92 3.42
C GLU A 29 -2.41 14.29 3.99
N SER A 30 -2.81 15.37 3.30
CA SER A 30 -2.45 16.74 3.68
C SER A 30 -2.98 17.15 5.05
N ALA A 31 -4.05 16.53 5.52
CA ALA A 31 -4.65 16.78 6.82
C ALA A 31 -3.96 16.03 7.97
N SER A 32 -3.03 15.13 7.66
CA SER A 32 -2.30 14.39 8.70
C SER A 32 -1.41 15.30 9.53
N PRO A 33 -1.37 15.11 10.87
CA PRO A 33 -0.48 15.88 11.73
C PRO A 33 1.00 15.62 11.45
N ILE A 34 1.34 14.41 11.02
CA ILE A 34 2.69 14.05 10.56
C ILE A 34 2.68 13.99 9.05
N LYS A 35 3.55 14.76 8.42
CA LYS A 35 3.71 14.78 6.97
C LYS A 35 5.04 14.13 6.61
N LEU A 36 4.95 12.98 5.99
CA LEU A 36 6.14 12.29 5.49
C LEU A 36 6.38 12.69 4.03
N PRO A 37 7.65 12.76 3.60
CA PRO A 37 7.93 12.96 2.17
C PRO A 37 7.32 11.84 1.34
N THR A 38 6.96 12.15 0.11
CA THR A 38 6.49 11.15 -0.85
C THR A 38 7.64 10.24 -1.26
N HIS A 39 7.43 8.94 -1.22
CA HIS A 39 8.45 7.95 -1.58
C HIS A 39 7.94 6.98 -2.63
N VAL A 40 8.82 6.57 -3.53
CA VAL A 40 8.58 5.43 -4.42
C VAL A 40 9.04 4.17 -3.71
N ILE A 41 8.12 3.24 -3.50
CA ILE A 41 8.37 1.98 -2.80
C ILE A 41 8.43 0.86 -3.84
N THR A 42 9.51 0.08 -3.82
CA THR A 42 9.70 -1.01 -4.79
C THR A 42 9.63 -2.40 -4.15
N ASP A 43 9.55 -2.47 -2.84
CA ASP A 43 9.54 -3.72 -2.11
C ASP A 43 8.50 -3.64 -0.99
N VAL A 44 7.46 -4.44 -1.12
CA VAL A 44 6.35 -4.49 -0.16
C VAL A 44 6.03 -5.94 0.16
N GLU A 45 5.54 -6.17 1.37
CA GLU A 45 4.96 -7.45 1.77
C GLU A 45 3.52 -7.22 2.20
N VAL A 46 2.65 -8.15 1.84
CA VAL A 46 1.24 -8.14 2.26
C VAL A 46 1.01 -9.39 3.10
N ASP A 47 0.56 -9.19 4.34
CA ASP A 47 0.30 -10.31 5.24
C ASP A 47 -1.10 -10.92 4.99
N MET A 48 -1.43 -11.97 5.75
CA MET A 48 -2.70 -12.68 5.60
C MET A 48 -3.91 -11.84 6.03
N GLU A 49 -3.68 -10.82 6.85
CA GLU A 49 -4.72 -9.89 7.30
C GLU A 49 -4.92 -8.73 6.33
N GLY A 50 -4.09 -8.63 5.30
CA GLY A 50 -4.16 -7.57 4.32
C GLY A 50 -3.38 -6.32 4.68
N ASN A 51 -2.53 -6.38 5.70
CA ASN A 51 -1.65 -5.26 6.03
C ASN A 51 -0.48 -5.21 5.06
N ILE A 52 -0.09 -4.00 4.67
CA ILE A 52 1.02 -3.77 3.75
C ILE A 52 2.22 -3.27 4.54
N TRP A 53 3.37 -3.93 4.36
CA TRP A 53 4.60 -3.66 5.09
C TRP A 53 5.69 -3.22 4.13
N PHE A 54 6.42 -2.18 4.49
CA PHE A 54 7.58 -1.70 3.72
C PHE A 54 8.47 -0.85 4.60
N ALA A 55 9.65 -0.52 4.09
CA ALA A 55 10.59 0.39 4.76
C ALA A 55 10.73 1.68 3.94
N ILE A 56 10.89 2.79 4.64
CA ILE A 56 11.19 4.09 4.02
C ILE A 56 12.45 4.66 4.68
N PRO A 57 13.14 5.60 4.02
CA PRO A 57 14.21 6.33 4.67
C PRO A 57 13.71 7.05 5.92
N ARG A 58 14.52 7.06 6.96
CA ARG A 58 14.16 7.71 8.22
C ARG A 58 13.92 9.20 7.99
N PRO A 59 12.73 9.72 8.36
CA PRO A 59 12.45 11.15 8.23
C PRO A 59 13.39 11.99 9.10
N THR A 60 13.69 13.19 8.65
CA THR A 60 14.53 14.13 9.41
C THR A 60 13.74 14.81 10.53
N MET A 61 12.41 14.82 10.44
CA MET A 61 11.56 15.40 11.48
C MET A 61 11.52 14.50 12.72
N HIS A 62 11.32 15.12 13.87
CA HIS A 62 11.08 14.38 15.10
C HIS A 62 9.70 13.72 15.06
N ILE A 63 9.66 12.41 15.31
CA ILE A 63 8.42 11.66 15.41
C ILE A 63 8.12 11.47 16.89
N ASP A 64 7.01 12.05 17.35
CA ASP A 64 6.59 11.90 18.74
C ASP A 64 6.20 10.44 19.01
N ALA A 65 6.62 9.92 20.16
CA ALA A 65 6.33 8.54 20.56
C ALA A 65 4.83 8.22 20.61
N TYR A 66 3.99 9.24 20.77
CA TYR A 66 2.54 9.08 20.85
C TYR A 66 1.82 9.25 19.51
N GLU A 67 2.48 9.79 18.50
CA GLU A 67 1.88 10.09 17.20
C GLU A 67 2.55 9.27 16.10
N LYS A 68 2.37 7.93 16.17
CA LYS A 68 2.97 7.01 15.20
C LYS A 68 2.02 6.57 14.09
N GLU A 69 0.82 7.15 14.05
CA GLU A 69 -0.17 6.80 13.04
C GLU A 69 -0.49 8.00 12.14
N VAL A 70 -0.54 7.75 10.84
CA VAL A 70 -0.88 8.76 9.83
C VAL A 70 -1.82 8.15 8.82
N ILE A 71 -2.68 8.98 8.22
CA ILE A 71 -3.48 8.56 7.08
C ILE A 71 -2.60 8.60 5.85
N ALA A 72 -2.48 7.47 5.19
CA ALA A 72 -1.57 7.29 4.08
C ALA A 72 -2.27 6.74 2.85
N LYS A 73 -1.68 7.00 1.70
CA LYS A 73 -2.12 6.48 0.42
C LYS A 73 -0.97 5.77 -0.28
N LEU A 74 -1.31 4.68 -0.95
CA LEU A 74 -0.39 3.91 -1.76
C LEU A 74 -1.00 3.75 -3.15
N ASP A 75 -0.31 4.25 -4.16
CA ASP A 75 -0.72 4.09 -5.55
C ASP A 75 0.22 3.07 -6.19
N PHE A 76 -0.24 1.84 -6.35
CA PHE A 76 0.54 0.76 -6.97
C PHE A 76 0.43 0.82 -8.48
N PHE A 77 1.56 0.74 -9.15
CA PHE A 77 1.64 0.81 -10.60
C PHE A 77 2.83 0.00 -11.12
N LYS A 78 2.83 -0.29 -12.42
CA LYS A 78 3.98 -0.89 -13.08
C LYS A 78 3.99 -0.44 -14.53
N LYS A 79 5.16 -0.02 -15.01
CA LYS A 79 5.33 0.38 -16.41
C LYS A 79 4.96 -0.79 -17.32
N GLY A 80 4.13 -0.53 -18.32
CA GLY A 80 3.65 -1.55 -19.25
C GLY A 80 2.39 -2.28 -18.83
N LYS A 81 1.88 -2.01 -17.64
CA LYS A 81 0.60 -2.53 -17.18
C LYS A 81 -0.50 -1.47 -17.30
N ASP A 82 -1.66 -1.89 -17.77
CA ASP A 82 -2.80 -1.01 -17.99
C ASP A 82 -3.73 -0.90 -16.78
N PHE A 83 -3.32 -1.47 -15.66
CA PHE A 83 -4.10 -1.36 -14.43
C PHE A 83 -3.22 -0.87 -13.29
N PHE A 84 -3.84 -0.26 -12.28
CA PHE A 84 -3.18 0.14 -11.06
C PHE A 84 -4.14 0.01 -9.88
N VAL A 85 -3.60 0.01 -8.68
CA VAL A 85 -4.35 -0.17 -7.44
C VAL A 85 -4.07 1.02 -6.54
N LYS A 86 -5.14 1.65 -6.06
CA LYS A 86 -5.07 2.73 -5.09
C LYS A 86 -5.52 2.20 -3.74
N VAL A 87 -4.70 2.42 -2.72
CA VAL A 87 -5.00 2.02 -1.35
C VAL A 87 -4.95 3.24 -0.46
N LYS A 88 -5.93 3.35 0.43
CA LYS A 88 -5.94 4.33 1.51
C LYS A 88 -6.05 3.58 2.83
N GLY A 89 -5.31 4.00 3.83
CA GLY A 89 -5.36 3.36 5.11
C GLY A 89 -4.61 4.12 6.19
N VAL A 90 -4.51 3.50 7.34
CA VAL A 90 -3.75 4.03 8.47
C VAL A 90 -2.37 3.41 8.47
N ALA A 91 -1.35 4.24 8.34
CA ALA A 91 0.04 3.82 8.40
C ALA A 91 0.55 3.97 9.82
N THR A 92 1.14 2.92 10.36
CA THR A 92 1.82 2.93 11.65
C THR A 92 3.31 2.98 11.40
N LEU A 93 3.99 3.93 12.04
CA LEU A 93 5.43 4.09 11.94
C LEU A 93 6.12 3.17 12.96
N LEU A 94 7.00 2.31 12.49
CA LEU A 94 7.71 1.32 13.29
C LEU A 94 9.16 1.76 13.43
N THR A 95 9.50 2.29 14.60
CA THR A 95 10.84 2.85 14.87
C THR A 95 11.64 2.01 15.86
N ASP A 96 11.06 0.97 16.44
CA ASP A 96 11.65 0.13 17.46
C ASP A 96 11.94 -1.27 16.93
N ALA A 97 13.21 -1.68 17.00
CA ALA A 97 13.64 -2.99 16.54
C ALA A 97 12.93 -4.14 17.26
N ALA A 98 12.68 -4.00 18.56
CA ALA A 98 11.99 -5.04 19.34
C ALA A 98 10.55 -5.25 18.83
N THR A 99 9.86 -4.17 18.48
CA THR A 99 8.52 -4.24 17.91
C THR A 99 8.55 -4.90 16.54
N ILE A 100 9.48 -4.50 15.68
CA ILE A 100 9.61 -5.07 14.32
C ILE A 100 9.93 -6.56 14.39
N ASP A 101 10.85 -6.96 15.24
CA ASP A 101 11.25 -8.36 15.39
C ASP A 101 10.13 -9.22 15.97
N GLY A 102 9.19 -8.62 16.69
CA GLY A 102 8.05 -9.32 17.27
C GLY A 102 6.97 -9.75 16.27
N PHE A 103 7.02 -9.25 15.03
CA PHE A 103 6.03 -9.63 14.01
C PHE A 103 6.43 -10.94 13.33
N GLU A 104 5.75 -12.02 13.69
CA GLU A 104 6.08 -13.36 13.19
C GLU A 104 5.80 -13.54 11.69
N THR A 105 4.80 -12.83 11.17
CA THR A 105 4.39 -12.95 9.76
C THR A 105 5.30 -12.20 8.79
N LEU A 106 6.17 -11.35 9.31
CA LEU A 106 7.06 -10.55 8.49
C LEU A 106 8.34 -11.31 8.17
N SER A 107 8.80 -11.26 6.91
CA SER A 107 10.02 -11.96 6.51
C SER A 107 11.27 -11.37 7.20
N ALA A 108 12.29 -12.20 7.37
CA ALA A 108 13.57 -11.75 7.92
C ALA A 108 14.21 -10.66 7.04
N GLU A 109 14.04 -10.76 5.75
CA GLU A 109 14.54 -9.78 4.79
C GLU A 109 13.88 -8.40 4.99
N MET A 110 12.58 -8.37 5.13
CA MET A 110 11.85 -7.11 5.38
C MET A 110 12.20 -6.54 6.76
N LYS A 111 12.30 -7.37 7.79
CA LYS A 111 12.74 -6.95 9.13
C LYS A 111 14.11 -6.29 9.07
N SER A 112 15.03 -6.86 8.31
CA SER A 112 16.37 -6.29 8.13
C SER A 112 16.33 -4.91 7.50
N LYS A 113 15.48 -4.72 6.49
CA LYS A 113 15.31 -3.41 5.84
C LYS A 113 14.73 -2.37 6.78
N MET A 114 13.73 -2.77 7.57
CA MET A 114 13.08 -1.87 8.53
C MET A 114 14.00 -1.49 9.69
N ASN A 115 14.87 -2.39 10.10
CA ASN A 115 15.81 -2.21 11.23
C ASN A 115 17.11 -1.51 10.83
N ASP A 116 17.28 -1.17 9.57
CA ASP A 116 18.44 -0.38 9.13
C ASP A 116 18.42 0.98 9.86
N ASP A 117 19.60 1.44 10.32
CA ASP A 117 19.74 2.70 11.05
C ASP A 117 19.19 3.90 10.30
N LYS A 118 19.18 3.84 8.97
CA LYS A 118 18.73 4.93 8.10
C LYS A 118 17.28 4.76 7.64
N SER A 119 16.58 3.77 8.18
CA SER A 119 15.22 3.44 7.77
C SER A 119 14.28 3.34 8.95
N ILE A 120 12.99 3.40 8.64
CA ILE A 120 11.93 3.02 9.57
C ILE A 120 10.98 2.06 8.85
N GLY A 121 10.25 1.26 9.63
CA GLY A 121 9.22 0.40 9.07
C GLY A 121 7.88 1.13 9.00
N ILE A 122 7.10 0.76 8.00
CA ILE A 122 5.73 1.24 7.84
C ILE A 122 4.82 0.04 7.69
N MET A 123 3.72 0.03 8.45
CA MET A 123 2.63 -0.92 8.29
C MET A 123 1.36 -0.16 7.95
N VAL A 124 0.74 -0.45 6.82
CA VAL A 124 -0.50 0.17 6.41
C VAL A 124 -1.66 -0.81 6.59
N LYS A 125 -2.61 -0.43 7.43
CA LYS A 125 -3.87 -1.14 7.57
C LYS A 125 -4.84 -0.56 6.55
N ILE A 126 -5.28 -1.37 5.61
CA ILE A 126 -6.11 -0.93 4.49
C ILE A 126 -7.52 -0.60 4.99
N GLU A 127 -7.98 0.62 4.72
CA GLU A 127 -9.36 1.04 4.96
C GLU A 127 -10.18 1.09 3.69
N ASP A 128 -9.55 1.47 2.58
CA ASP A 128 -10.21 1.59 1.29
C ASP A 128 -9.25 1.20 0.16
N LYS A 129 -9.80 0.62 -0.90
CA LYS A 129 -9.02 0.19 -2.06
C LYS A 129 -9.81 0.41 -3.33
N GLN A 130 -9.11 0.74 -4.40
CA GLN A 130 -9.71 0.96 -5.72
C GLN A 130 -8.83 0.32 -6.78
N PHE A 131 -9.45 -0.52 -7.62
CA PHE A 131 -8.80 -1.07 -8.80
C PHE A 131 -9.17 -0.21 -9.99
N VAL A 132 -8.17 0.22 -10.74
CA VAL A 132 -8.39 0.98 -11.98
C VAL A 132 -7.79 0.17 -13.11
N ASP A 133 -8.65 -0.31 -14.00
CA ASP A 133 -8.25 -1.14 -15.13
C ASP A 133 -8.55 -0.39 -16.43
N ASN A 134 -7.47 0.03 -17.09
CA ASN A 134 -7.54 0.76 -18.35
C ASN A 134 -7.30 -0.15 -19.56
N THR A 135 -7.29 -1.47 -19.36
CA THR A 135 -7.09 -2.42 -20.46
C THR A 135 -8.18 -2.24 -21.50
N PRO A 136 -7.84 -1.99 -22.79
CA PRO A 136 -8.85 -1.85 -23.82
C PRO A 136 -9.67 -3.13 -23.97
N LYS A 137 -10.99 -2.99 -23.88
CA LYS A 137 -11.90 -4.12 -24.14
C LYS A 137 -12.21 -4.17 -25.63
N PRO A 138 -12.11 -5.34 -26.27
CA PRO A 138 -12.33 -5.47 -27.70
C PRO A 138 -13.82 -5.45 -28.08
N THR A 139 -14.63 -4.63 -27.43
CA THR A 139 -16.06 -4.51 -27.70
C THR A 139 -16.41 -3.11 -28.16
N GLN A 140 -17.54 -3.00 -28.86
CA GLN A 140 -18.00 -1.72 -29.42
C GLN A 140 -18.34 -0.67 -28.38
N SER A 141 -18.43 -1.05 -27.13
CA SER A 141 -18.72 -0.15 -26.03
C SER A 141 -17.46 0.51 -25.42
N TRP A 142 -16.32 0.38 -26.07
CA TRP A 142 -15.06 0.90 -25.54
C TRP A 142 -15.10 2.42 -25.25
N LEU A 143 -15.84 3.17 -26.06
CA LEU A 143 -16.00 4.62 -25.82
C LEU A 143 -16.77 4.91 -24.53
N GLN A 144 -17.80 4.15 -24.24
CA GLN A 144 -18.54 4.28 -22.99
C GLN A 144 -17.72 3.81 -21.79
N ALA A 145 -16.99 2.72 -21.95
CA ALA A 145 -16.09 2.23 -20.91
C ALA A 145 -15.00 3.27 -20.61
N SER A 146 -14.44 3.91 -21.65
CA SER A 146 -13.45 4.97 -21.48
C SER A 146 -14.02 6.18 -20.73
N ARG A 147 -15.26 6.55 -21.01
CA ARG A 147 -15.94 7.65 -20.31
C ARG A 147 -16.18 7.32 -18.84
N SER A 148 -16.61 6.09 -18.54
CA SER A 148 -16.79 5.63 -17.17
C SER A 148 -15.47 5.67 -16.39
N GLN A 149 -14.39 5.22 -17.01
CA GLN A 149 -13.07 5.22 -16.40
C GLN A 149 -12.57 6.65 -16.17
N LEU A 150 -12.77 7.53 -17.13
CA LEU A 150 -12.40 8.93 -16.98
C LEU A 150 -13.19 9.60 -15.85
N SER A 151 -14.46 9.27 -15.69
CA SER A 151 -15.26 9.77 -14.56
C SER A 151 -14.69 9.34 -13.23
N SER A 152 -14.25 8.08 -13.10
CA SER A 152 -13.68 7.58 -11.86
C SER A 152 -12.32 8.19 -11.55
N TRP A 153 -11.60 8.68 -12.56
CA TRP A 153 -10.32 9.36 -12.37
C TRP A 153 -10.45 10.76 -11.77
N PHE A 154 -11.53 11.46 -12.08
CA PHE A 154 -11.73 12.85 -11.67
C PHE A 154 -12.59 13.00 -10.41
N PHE A 155 -13.17 11.92 -9.93
CA PHE A 155 -14.02 11.96 -8.75
C PHE A 155 -13.56 10.95 -7.67
#